data_3353a6eccc3a31d71d32fc59506fe96e
#
_entry.id   3353a6eccc3a31d71d32fc59506fe96e
#
_cell.length_a   1.000
_cell.length_b   1.000
_cell.length_c   1.000
_cell.angle_alpha   90.00
_cell.angle_beta   90.00
_cell.angle_gamma   90.00
#
_symmetry.space_group_name_H-M   'P 1'
#
loop_
_entity.id
_entity.type
_entity.pdbx_description
1 polymer ?
#
loop_
_entity_poly.entity_id
_entity_poly.type
_entity_poly.pdbx_seq_one_letter_code
_entity_poly.pdbx_strand_id
1 'polypeptide(L)'
;VTAIAIPTTISSGRRKLVNVRQRSLLVAKLRTLWILGVFVLVGTCALLRIVYLGMTGVSAHDGSLSDLLVPDRGEIVDRNGVPLAREFRAYSLWFNPRAMTEGDALIHTPDEVADGLLRIFPDLDRAQVLERLKSGKAGYIRKSILPEDANKVHALGEPALEFPLEATRYYPQGSMAAHVLGYVDSYGKGKVGMEEAFDDKLVSPEGRTHPAVLSIDFRVQSALEDELGRAMAESKAKGAGGVILDVDTGEVLALASLPSFDPNHVKPTDMVISEEQAKLGEVPHGFNRVTNQVYELGSTFKPLAVASAMDAGTITDLGRRWSAHPLHVGRFTIKDSHSMGDSLNVAETLIHSSNVVTAQIADELGGVRLKKTMEALGMDRRPDIELPARGFPIWPKGEWPRLRTMTVSYGHGIAVTPLHLASAYAALVNGGIWRPATLKKLDPSDIPAGHRVFKASTSARSRQLLRMIVRYGTGRKGDAPGFRIGGKTGSAEKPGAGGYRHHSLISTFASAFPMDKPRFVVIAMLDEPQGTQATSFQRTAAWNAAPVIGRVVPRIGPILGIMPDETRDIDISDLKPLIPNEVRASEADGE
;
A
#
# COMPACT_ATOMS: atom_id res chain seq x y z
N VAL A 1 -51.07 67.91 -32.92
CA VAL A 1 -49.72 67.42 -33.09
C VAL A 1 -49.29 67.62 -34.53
N THR A 2 -48.52 68.66 -34.81
CA THR A 2 -48.05 69.08 -36.11
C THR A 2 -47.11 68.02 -36.71
N ALA A 3 -47.52 67.47 -37.87
CA ALA A 3 -46.63 66.57 -38.63
C ALA A 3 -45.53 67.36 -39.31
N ILE A 4 -44.30 67.09 -39.01
CA ILE A 4 -43.13 67.65 -39.71
C ILE A 4 -42.90 66.84 -40.99
N ALA A 5 -43.09 67.44 -42.13
CA ALA A 5 -42.83 66.83 -43.43
C ALA A 5 -41.39 67.10 -43.86
N ILE A 6 -40.59 66.07 -44.07
CA ILE A 6 -39.23 66.17 -44.60
C ILE A 6 -39.20 65.60 -46.03
N PRO A 7 -38.72 66.31 -47.03
CA PRO A 7 -38.62 65.83 -48.42
C PRO A 7 -37.48 64.81 -48.52
N THR A 8 -37.74 63.65 -49.06
CA THR A 8 -36.74 62.54 -49.09
C THR A 8 -36.22 62.17 -50.46
N THR A 9 -36.83 62.58 -51.55
CA THR A 9 -36.29 62.39 -52.93
C THR A 9 -36.94 63.31 -53.95
N ILE A 10 -36.22 63.76 -54.91
CA ILE A 10 -36.69 64.45 -56.10
C ILE A 10 -36.47 63.50 -57.29
N SER A 11 -37.50 62.90 -57.77
CA SER A 11 -37.51 62.15 -59.02
C SER A 11 -38.80 62.56 -59.76
N SER A 12 -38.63 63.06 -60.99
CA SER A 12 -39.75 63.45 -61.92
C SER A 12 -40.72 64.50 -61.40
N GLY A 13 -40.21 65.56 -60.74
CA GLY A 13 -41.01 66.74 -60.40
C GLY A 13 -42.12 66.57 -59.33
N ARG A 14 -42.23 65.47 -58.69
CA ARG A 14 -43.21 65.27 -57.60
C ARG A 14 -42.50 65.05 -56.26
N ARG A 15 -42.73 65.94 -55.29
CA ARG A 15 -42.23 65.83 -53.91
C ARG A 15 -43.11 64.79 -53.14
N LYS A 16 -42.52 63.70 -52.66
CA LYS A 16 -43.15 62.69 -51.80
C LYS A 16 -42.89 63.04 -50.32
N LEU A 17 -43.93 63.43 -49.61
CA LEU A 17 -43.86 63.67 -48.16
C LEU A 17 -43.97 62.35 -47.44
N VAL A 18 -43.00 62.09 -46.55
CA VAL A 18 -42.98 60.88 -45.70
C VAL A 18 -43.42 61.25 -44.29
N ASN A 19 -44.47 60.60 -43.83
CA ASN A 19 -44.96 60.77 -42.47
C ASN A 19 -44.05 60.08 -41.45
N VAL A 20 -43.16 60.87 -40.83
CA VAL A 20 -42.13 60.42 -39.86
C VAL A 20 -42.77 59.65 -38.68
N ARG A 21 -43.97 60.05 -38.28
CA ARG A 21 -44.70 59.38 -37.18
C ARG A 21 -45.13 57.94 -37.55
N GLN A 22 -45.55 57.70 -38.79
CA GLN A 22 -45.89 56.36 -39.26
C GLN A 22 -44.64 55.45 -39.34
N ARG A 23 -43.49 56.00 -39.76
CA ARG A 23 -42.22 55.25 -39.79
C ARG A 23 -41.74 54.89 -38.36
N SER A 24 -41.81 55.83 -37.42
CA SER A 24 -41.40 55.57 -36.02
C SER A 24 -42.31 54.55 -35.35
N LEU A 25 -43.62 54.56 -35.65
CA LEU A 25 -44.57 53.55 -35.15
C LEU A 25 -44.31 52.17 -35.77
N LEU A 26 -43.95 52.10 -37.06
CA LEU A 26 -43.57 50.81 -37.68
C LEU A 26 -42.27 50.24 -37.08
N VAL A 27 -41.25 51.09 -36.90
CA VAL A 27 -40.00 50.67 -36.25
C VAL A 27 -40.23 50.22 -34.79
N ALA A 28 -41.07 50.97 -34.07
CA ALA A 28 -41.44 50.58 -32.70
C ALA A 28 -42.18 49.23 -32.67
N LYS A 29 -43.16 49.00 -33.53
CA LYS A 29 -43.84 47.72 -33.65
C LYS A 29 -42.89 46.58 -34.01
N LEU A 30 -41.99 46.79 -34.96
CA LEU A 30 -40.99 45.77 -35.32
C LEU A 30 -40.06 45.45 -34.15
N ARG A 31 -39.57 46.42 -33.38
CA ARG A 31 -38.79 46.20 -32.19
C ARG A 31 -39.57 45.43 -31.10
N THR A 32 -40.84 45.79 -30.89
CA THR A 32 -41.72 45.09 -29.94
C THR A 32 -41.94 43.64 -30.39
N LEU A 33 -42.16 43.36 -31.66
CA LEU A 33 -42.29 42.01 -32.20
C LEU A 33 -40.98 41.20 -32.05
N TRP A 34 -39.80 41.86 -32.27
CA TRP A 34 -38.52 41.21 -32.05
C TRP A 34 -38.31 40.86 -30.59
N ILE A 35 -38.60 41.77 -29.66
CA ILE A 35 -38.53 41.52 -28.23
C ILE A 35 -39.49 40.37 -27.82
N LEU A 36 -40.71 40.41 -28.31
CA LEU A 36 -41.68 39.35 -28.06
C LEU A 36 -41.21 38.00 -28.61
N GLY A 37 -40.61 37.99 -29.80
CA GLY A 37 -40.02 36.78 -30.42
C GLY A 37 -38.87 36.21 -29.57
N VAL A 38 -38.00 37.05 -29.04
CA VAL A 38 -36.91 36.63 -28.12
C VAL A 38 -37.49 36.05 -26.83
N PHE A 39 -38.49 36.68 -26.22
CA PHE A 39 -39.13 36.15 -25.02
C PHE A 39 -39.83 34.80 -25.27
N VAL A 40 -40.50 34.63 -26.40
CA VAL A 40 -41.12 33.36 -26.80
C VAL A 40 -40.04 32.29 -27.00
N LEU A 41 -38.95 32.65 -27.66
CA LEU A 41 -37.81 31.72 -27.87
C LEU A 41 -37.21 31.25 -26.55
N VAL A 42 -36.90 32.20 -25.65
CA VAL A 42 -36.33 31.90 -24.32
C VAL A 42 -37.32 31.05 -23.51
N GLY A 43 -38.59 31.40 -23.52
CA GLY A 43 -39.64 30.62 -22.85
C GLY A 43 -39.77 29.19 -23.40
N THR A 44 -39.71 29.05 -24.73
CA THR A 44 -39.72 27.72 -25.37
C THR A 44 -38.47 26.91 -25.04
N CYS A 45 -37.29 27.52 -25.06
CA CYS A 45 -36.05 26.85 -24.63
C CYS A 45 -36.08 26.44 -23.16
N ALA A 46 -36.65 27.27 -22.28
CA ALA A 46 -36.78 26.93 -20.86
C ALA A 46 -37.76 25.77 -20.67
N LEU A 47 -38.91 25.78 -21.39
CA LEU A 47 -39.87 24.68 -21.36
C LEU A 47 -39.28 23.38 -21.92
N LEU A 48 -38.58 23.43 -23.04
CA LEU A 48 -37.88 22.28 -23.60
C LEU A 48 -36.83 21.73 -22.63
N ARG A 49 -36.11 22.61 -21.93
CA ARG A 49 -35.14 22.21 -20.91
C ARG A 49 -35.83 21.56 -19.70
N ILE A 50 -36.96 22.07 -19.26
CA ILE A 50 -37.76 21.46 -18.18
C ILE A 50 -38.27 20.08 -18.59
N VAL A 51 -38.82 19.96 -19.81
CA VAL A 51 -39.25 18.68 -20.36
C VAL A 51 -38.08 17.71 -20.52
N TYR A 52 -36.95 18.19 -21.03
CA TYR A 52 -35.73 17.39 -21.13
C TYR A 52 -35.27 16.91 -19.75
N LEU A 53 -35.18 17.80 -18.76
CA LEU A 53 -34.85 17.44 -17.38
C LEU A 53 -35.89 16.52 -16.74
N GLY A 54 -37.15 16.65 -17.09
CA GLY A 54 -38.20 15.72 -16.65
C GLY A 54 -38.16 14.36 -17.33
N MET A 55 -37.73 14.30 -18.61
CA MET A 55 -37.57 13.04 -19.35
C MET A 55 -36.21 12.35 -19.10
N THR A 56 -35.14 13.12 -18.89
CA THR A 56 -33.84 12.63 -18.45
C THR A 56 -33.73 12.63 -16.94
N GLY A 57 -34.86 12.85 -16.27
CA GLY A 57 -34.94 13.06 -14.85
C GLY A 57 -33.99 12.13 -14.14
N VAL A 58 -33.10 12.74 -13.39
CA VAL A 58 -32.71 12.16 -12.09
C VAL A 58 -34.01 11.65 -11.51
N SER A 59 -34.23 10.35 -11.60
CA SER A 59 -35.29 9.68 -10.88
C SER A 59 -35.24 10.24 -9.49
N ALA A 60 -36.19 11.11 -9.12
CA ALA A 60 -36.47 11.30 -7.71
C ALA A 60 -36.54 9.85 -7.22
N HIS A 61 -35.56 9.43 -6.43
CA HIS A 61 -35.63 8.12 -5.84
C HIS A 61 -36.95 8.08 -5.15
N ASP A 62 -37.91 7.35 -5.73
CA ASP A 62 -38.97 6.74 -4.96
C ASP A 62 -38.23 5.78 -4.03
N GLY A 63 -37.55 6.40 -3.01
CA GLY A 63 -36.77 5.68 -2.08
C GLY A 63 -37.71 4.79 -1.31
N SER A 64 -37.78 3.55 -1.75
CA SER A 64 -38.34 2.52 -0.89
C SER A 64 -37.56 2.59 0.41
N LEU A 65 -38.15 2.27 1.55
CA LEU A 65 -37.43 2.16 2.82
C LEU A 65 -36.17 1.31 2.67
N SER A 66 -36.16 0.36 1.72
CA SER A 66 -34.98 -0.45 1.36
C SER A 66 -33.84 0.39 0.74
N ASP A 67 -34.14 1.39 -0.09
CA ASP A 67 -33.11 2.24 -0.71
C ASP A 67 -32.47 3.21 0.30
N LEU A 68 -33.22 3.60 1.33
CA LEU A 68 -32.69 4.38 2.45
C LEU A 68 -31.75 3.57 3.36
N LEU A 69 -31.81 2.24 3.29
CA LEU A 69 -30.96 1.34 4.04
C LEU A 69 -29.70 0.92 3.27
N VAL A 70 -29.65 1.12 1.96
CA VAL A 70 -28.46 0.84 1.14
C VAL A 70 -27.45 1.97 1.35
N PRO A 71 -26.21 1.67 1.77
CA PRO A 71 -25.18 2.68 1.94
C PRO A 71 -24.82 3.35 0.60
N ASP A 72 -24.32 4.59 0.63
CA ASP A 72 -23.88 5.29 -0.58
C ASP A 72 -22.59 4.70 -1.13
N ARG A 73 -21.82 4.01 -0.27
CA ARG A 73 -20.58 3.31 -0.60
C ARG A 73 -20.56 1.90 0.00
N GLY A 74 -20.27 0.89 -0.80
CA GLY A 74 -20.26 -0.52 -0.42
C GLY A 74 -19.19 -0.87 0.62
N GLU A 75 -19.41 -1.96 1.33
CA GLU A 75 -18.48 -2.46 2.34
C GLU A 75 -17.22 -3.06 1.70
N ILE A 76 -16.09 -2.95 2.41
CA ILE A 76 -14.90 -3.75 2.17
C ILE A 76 -14.75 -4.72 3.34
N VAL A 77 -14.62 -6.00 3.03
CA VAL A 77 -14.48 -7.07 4.04
C VAL A 77 -13.22 -7.89 3.80
N ASP A 78 -12.75 -8.55 4.85
CA ASP A 78 -11.68 -9.53 4.74
C ASP A 78 -12.17 -10.81 4.03
N ARG A 79 -11.28 -11.77 3.79
CA ARG A 79 -11.61 -13.04 3.13
C ARG A 79 -12.67 -13.88 3.85
N ASN A 80 -12.91 -13.63 5.14
CA ASN A 80 -13.84 -14.33 6.01
C ASN A 80 -15.14 -13.55 6.26
N GLY A 81 -15.29 -12.36 5.62
CA GLY A 81 -16.44 -11.47 5.79
C GLY A 81 -16.35 -10.52 6.98
N VAL A 82 -15.19 -10.39 7.62
CA VAL A 82 -14.98 -9.41 8.70
C VAL A 82 -14.96 -8.00 8.11
N PRO A 83 -15.81 -7.05 8.57
CA PRO A 83 -15.83 -5.69 8.06
C PRO A 83 -14.51 -4.96 8.33
N LEU A 84 -13.91 -4.45 7.25
CA LEU A 84 -12.70 -3.64 7.28
C LEU A 84 -13.00 -2.15 7.02
N ALA A 85 -13.98 -1.87 6.16
CA ALA A 85 -14.52 -0.53 5.94
C ALA A 85 -16.01 -0.62 5.63
N ARG A 86 -16.82 0.16 6.33
CA ARG A 86 -18.26 0.22 6.15
C ARG A 86 -18.78 1.65 6.25
N GLU A 87 -19.95 1.86 5.71
CA GLU A 87 -20.63 3.15 5.79
C GLU A 87 -21.86 3.04 6.67
N PHE A 88 -22.10 4.06 7.45
CA PHE A 88 -23.34 4.23 8.20
C PHE A 88 -23.70 5.71 8.27
N ARG A 89 -24.95 6.01 8.60
CA ARG A 89 -25.38 7.37 8.82
C ARG A 89 -25.10 7.78 10.26
N ALA A 90 -24.36 8.88 10.43
CA ALA A 90 -24.06 9.48 11.73
C ALA A 90 -24.38 10.97 11.71
N TYR A 91 -24.65 11.51 12.88
CA TYR A 91 -24.74 12.95 13.03
C TYR A 91 -23.35 13.58 12.92
N SER A 92 -23.29 14.77 12.31
CA SER A 92 -22.12 15.63 12.34
C SER A 92 -22.44 16.88 13.13
N LEU A 93 -21.50 17.43 13.88
CA LEU A 93 -21.62 18.72 14.52
C LEU A 93 -21.17 19.81 13.54
N TRP A 94 -22.11 20.57 13.05
CA TRP A 94 -21.91 21.61 12.04
C TRP A 94 -22.19 22.99 12.63
N PHE A 95 -21.29 23.94 12.42
CA PHE A 95 -21.50 25.33 12.75
C PHE A 95 -22.10 26.07 11.55
N ASN A 96 -23.32 26.62 11.74
CA ASN A 96 -24.03 27.41 10.75
C ASN A 96 -24.22 28.85 11.24
N PRO A 97 -23.37 29.80 10.84
CA PRO A 97 -23.49 31.18 11.28
C PRO A 97 -24.79 31.87 10.83
N ARG A 98 -25.48 31.35 9.79
CA ARG A 98 -26.77 31.89 9.32
C ARG A 98 -27.93 31.59 10.29
N ALA A 99 -27.75 30.61 11.17
CA ALA A 99 -28.73 30.27 12.20
C ALA A 99 -28.48 31.04 13.52
N MET A 100 -27.55 32.00 13.54
CA MET A 100 -27.36 32.90 14.65
C MET A 100 -28.56 33.84 14.82
N THR A 101 -28.76 34.34 16.06
CA THR A 101 -29.83 35.28 16.39
C THR A 101 -29.62 36.63 15.70
N GLU A 102 -30.65 37.53 15.76
CA GLU A 102 -30.57 38.90 15.24
C GLU A 102 -29.32 39.61 15.80
N GLY A 103 -28.43 40.03 14.88
CA GLY A 103 -27.16 40.67 15.26
C GLY A 103 -25.90 39.81 15.06
N ASP A 104 -26.00 38.67 14.35
CA ASP A 104 -24.88 37.75 14.05
C ASP A 104 -24.12 37.25 15.29
N ALA A 105 -24.83 37.06 16.41
CA ALA A 105 -24.27 36.62 17.68
C ALA A 105 -24.77 35.22 18.10
N LEU A 106 -23.89 34.46 18.75
CA LEU A 106 -24.27 33.26 19.50
C LEU A 106 -25.10 33.69 20.73
N ILE A 107 -25.95 32.80 21.25
CA ILE A 107 -26.69 33.01 22.51
C ILE A 107 -25.73 33.12 23.69
N HIS A 108 -24.69 32.25 23.70
CA HIS A 108 -23.60 32.30 24.67
C HIS A 108 -22.32 32.83 24.00
N THR A 109 -21.34 33.24 24.80
CA THR A 109 -20.06 33.67 24.25
C THR A 109 -19.34 32.50 23.55
N PRO A 110 -18.53 32.77 22.49
CA PRO A 110 -17.76 31.70 21.83
C PRO A 110 -16.90 30.87 22.78
N ASP A 111 -16.41 31.49 23.86
CA ASP A 111 -15.61 30.80 24.88
C ASP A 111 -16.47 29.85 25.72
N GLU A 112 -17.69 30.26 26.15
CA GLU A 112 -18.62 29.39 26.87
C GLU A 112 -19.11 28.23 26.03
N VAL A 113 -19.39 28.45 24.72
CA VAL A 113 -19.76 27.39 23.78
C VAL A 113 -18.60 26.40 23.60
N ALA A 114 -17.38 26.92 23.42
CA ALA A 114 -16.21 26.07 23.30
C ALA A 114 -16.00 25.22 24.56
N ASP A 115 -16.09 25.82 25.74
CA ASP A 115 -15.94 25.11 27.02
C ASP A 115 -17.07 24.07 27.21
N GLY A 116 -18.28 24.37 26.74
CA GLY A 116 -19.41 23.44 26.70
C GLY A 116 -19.12 22.24 25.82
N LEU A 117 -18.61 22.48 24.61
CA LEU A 117 -18.25 21.43 23.65
C LEU A 117 -17.09 20.57 24.17
N LEU A 118 -16.07 21.16 24.81
CA LEU A 118 -14.95 20.40 25.36
C LEU A 118 -15.36 19.50 26.54
N ARG A 119 -16.40 19.85 27.26
CA ARG A 119 -16.95 18.97 28.32
C ARG A 119 -17.61 17.72 27.73
N ILE A 120 -18.19 17.84 26.54
CA ILE A 120 -18.82 16.71 25.82
C ILE A 120 -17.77 15.92 25.01
N PHE A 121 -16.83 16.64 24.39
CA PHE A 121 -15.77 16.10 23.54
C PHE A 121 -14.39 16.58 24.03
N PRO A 122 -13.79 15.93 25.02
CA PRO A 122 -12.52 16.34 25.61
C PRO A 122 -11.31 16.30 24.66
N ASP A 123 -11.45 15.59 23.55
CA ASP A 123 -10.41 15.43 22.51
C ASP A 123 -10.40 16.58 21.48
N LEU A 124 -11.35 17.51 21.52
CA LEU A 124 -11.35 18.68 20.64
C LEU A 124 -10.25 19.68 21.04
N ASP A 125 -9.64 20.30 20.03
CA ASP A 125 -8.74 21.43 20.24
C ASP A 125 -9.53 22.72 20.45
N ARG A 126 -9.41 23.30 21.65
CA ARG A 126 -10.12 24.53 22.02
C ARG A 126 -9.81 25.70 21.08
N ALA A 127 -8.56 25.81 20.60
CA ALA A 127 -8.17 26.91 19.72
C ALA A 127 -8.87 26.80 18.36
N GLN A 128 -8.95 25.59 17.80
CA GLN A 128 -9.64 25.34 16.54
C GLN A 128 -11.16 25.54 16.65
N VAL A 129 -11.77 25.12 17.76
CA VAL A 129 -13.19 25.35 18.00
C VAL A 129 -13.47 26.85 18.08
N LEU A 130 -12.69 27.61 18.85
CA LEU A 130 -12.84 29.07 18.96
C LEU A 130 -12.60 29.78 17.60
N GLU A 131 -11.60 29.36 16.85
CA GLU A 131 -11.37 29.89 15.50
C GLU A 131 -12.59 29.66 14.61
N ARG A 132 -13.17 28.46 14.64
CA ARG A 132 -14.39 28.14 13.88
C ARG A 132 -15.56 29.02 14.27
N LEU A 133 -15.85 29.14 15.57
CA LEU A 133 -16.96 29.93 16.09
C LEU A 133 -16.80 31.43 15.80
N LYS A 134 -15.57 31.97 15.86
CA LYS A 134 -15.25 33.38 15.59
C LYS A 134 -15.10 33.71 14.10
N SER A 135 -14.90 32.70 13.25
CA SER A 135 -14.63 32.90 11.81
C SER A 135 -15.83 33.42 11.01
N GLY A 136 -17.05 33.28 11.53
CA GLY A 136 -18.29 33.56 10.80
C GLY A 136 -18.51 32.69 9.57
N LYS A 137 -17.72 31.62 9.41
CA LYS A 137 -17.81 30.68 8.27
C LYS A 137 -18.42 29.36 8.73
N ALA A 138 -19.42 28.89 7.97
CA ALA A 138 -20.01 27.59 8.17
C ALA A 138 -18.96 26.47 8.03
N GLY A 139 -19.10 25.42 8.83
CA GLY A 139 -18.21 24.26 8.72
C GLY A 139 -18.32 23.28 9.87
N TYR A 140 -17.69 22.11 9.66
CA TYR A 140 -17.66 21.07 10.68
C TYR A 140 -16.83 21.48 11.88
N ILE A 141 -17.37 21.19 13.08
CA ILE A 141 -16.64 21.16 14.33
C ILE A 141 -16.18 19.72 14.60
N ARG A 142 -17.11 18.76 14.40
CA ARG A 142 -16.83 17.33 14.56
C ARG A 142 -17.71 16.52 13.62
N LYS A 143 -17.15 15.48 13.01
CA LYS A 143 -17.89 14.47 12.26
C LYS A 143 -18.15 13.24 13.14
N SER A 144 -19.17 12.46 12.77
CA SER A 144 -19.47 11.16 13.38
C SER A 144 -19.68 11.25 14.90
N ILE A 145 -20.72 11.97 15.32
CA ILE A 145 -21.13 12.03 16.72
C ILE A 145 -22.28 11.06 16.99
N LEU A 146 -22.30 10.52 18.20
CA LEU A 146 -23.39 9.66 18.65
C LEU A 146 -24.67 10.49 18.88
N PRO A 147 -25.86 9.89 18.69
CA PRO A 147 -27.13 10.58 18.99
C PRO A 147 -27.20 11.15 20.42
N GLU A 148 -26.61 10.45 21.38
CA GLU A 148 -26.54 10.91 22.78
C GLU A 148 -25.70 12.18 22.92
N ASP A 149 -24.59 12.27 22.22
CA ASP A 149 -23.72 13.45 22.27
C ASP A 149 -24.33 14.61 21.48
N ALA A 150 -25.01 14.34 20.37
CA ALA A 150 -25.82 15.34 19.67
C ALA A 150 -26.88 15.95 20.60
N ASN A 151 -27.58 15.15 21.42
CA ASN A 151 -28.52 15.61 22.39
C ASN A 151 -27.86 16.47 23.49
N LYS A 152 -26.67 16.11 23.98
CA LYS A 152 -25.91 16.92 24.95
C LYS A 152 -25.52 18.28 24.38
N VAL A 153 -25.06 18.30 23.11
CA VAL A 153 -24.73 19.55 22.41
C VAL A 153 -26.00 20.40 22.19
N HIS A 154 -27.09 19.75 21.77
CA HIS A 154 -28.38 20.46 21.61
C HIS A 154 -28.86 21.11 22.91
N ALA A 155 -28.57 20.49 24.05
CA ALA A 155 -28.88 21.03 25.38
C ALA A 155 -28.06 22.29 25.75
N LEU A 156 -27.00 22.64 24.99
CA LEU A 156 -26.30 23.91 25.13
C LEU A 156 -27.15 25.09 24.64
N GLY A 157 -28.21 24.82 23.85
CA GLY A 157 -29.16 25.85 23.43
C GLY A 157 -28.66 26.78 22.31
N GLU A 158 -27.60 26.40 21.57
CA GLU A 158 -27.05 27.19 20.46
C GLU A 158 -27.65 26.80 19.11
N PRO A 159 -28.54 27.60 18.50
CA PRO A 159 -29.15 27.28 17.21
C PRO A 159 -28.15 27.20 16.05
N ALA A 160 -27.00 27.87 16.18
CA ALA A 160 -25.92 27.81 15.20
C ALA A 160 -25.20 26.45 15.16
N LEU A 161 -25.45 25.57 16.14
CA LEU A 161 -24.93 24.21 16.17
C LEU A 161 -25.98 23.25 15.60
N GLU A 162 -25.77 22.80 14.38
CA GLU A 162 -26.68 21.90 13.66
C GLU A 162 -26.14 20.48 13.63
N PHE A 163 -27.05 19.50 13.41
CA PHE A 163 -26.74 18.08 13.42
C PHE A 163 -27.20 17.41 12.13
N PRO A 164 -26.58 17.72 10.97
CA PRO A 164 -26.91 17.01 9.76
C PRO A 164 -26.59 15.51 9.90
N LEU A 165 -27.52 14.68 9.40
CA LEU A 165 -27.32 13.24 9.32
C LEU A 165 -26.63 12.94 7.98
N GLU A 166 -25.39 12.48 8.04
CA GLU A 166 -24.54 12.28 6.89
C GLU A 166 -24.03 10.85 6.80
N ALA A 167 -23.76 10.38 5.58
CA ALA A 167 -23.03 9.15 5.36
C ALA A 167 -21.60 9.29 5.87
N THR A 168 -21.19 8.35 6.71
CA THR A 168 -19.88 8.35 7.34
C THR A 168 -19.19 7.02 7.08
N ARG A 169 -18.03 7.09 6.44
CA ARG A 169 -17.14 5.93 6.27
C ARG A 169 -16.41 5.64 7.57
N TYR A 170 -16.46 4.39 8.00
CA TYR A 170 -15.86 3.94 9.25
C TYR A 170 -15.00 2.70 9.04
N TYR A 171 -13.86 2.67 9.69
CA TYR A 171 -12.88 1.60 9.66
C TYR A 171 -12.83 0.95 11.04
N PRO A 172 -13.58 -0.16 11.26
CA PRO A 172 -13.77 -0.73 12.60
C PRO A 172 -12.48 -1.20 13.26
N GLN A 173 -11.47 -1.49 12.44
CA GLN A 173 -10.18 -2.01 12.89
C GLN A 173 -9.12 -0.92 13.12
N GLY A 174 -9.51 0.36 13.06
CA GLY A 174 -8.60 1.49 13.28
C GLY A 174 -7.43 1.49 12.30
N SER A 175 -6.20 1.57 12.80
CA SER A 175 -4.98 1.63 12.01
C SER A 175 -4.58 0.31 11.35
N MET A 176 -5.25 -0.81 11.66
CA MET A 176 -4.92 -2.11 11.09
C MET A 176 -5.25 -2.17 9.60
N ALA A 177 -4.31 -2.69 8.81
CA ALA A 177 -4.37 -2.73 7.35
C ALA A 177 -4.60 -1.36 6.68
N ALA A 178 -4.30 -0.24 7.36
CA ALA A 178 -4.56 1.11 6.83
C ALA A 178 -3.90 1.36 5.48
N HIS A 179 -2.70 0.83 5.23
CA HIS A 179 -2.02 0.95 3.95
C HIS A 179 -2.62 0.09 2.83
N VAL A 180 -3.39 -0.94 3.18
CA VAL A 180 -4.19 -1.73 2.24
C VAL A 180 -5.50 -1.03 1.97
N LEU A 181 -6.22 -0.65 3.03
CA LEU A 181 -7.55 -0.04 2.91
C LEU A 181 -7.48 1.36 2.32
N GLY A 182 -6.59 2.20 2.84
CA GLY A 182 -6.61 3.62 2.55
C GLY A 182 -7.72 4.34 3.31
N TYR A 183 -8.19 5.45 2.76
CA TYR A 183 -9.25 6.27 3.35
C TYR A 183 -10.02 7.04 2.28
N VAL A 184 -11.19 7.56 2.64
CA VAL A 184 -11.99 8.47 1.82
C VAL A 184 -11.82 9.92 2.27
N ASP A 185 -11.95 10.87 1.34
CA ASP A 185 -12.00 12.30 1.70
C ASP A 185 -13.35 12.71 2.28
N SER A 186 -13.50 14.00 2.56
CA SER A 186 -14.75 14.56 3.10
C SER A 186 -15.95 14.45 2.16
N TYR A 187 -15.73 14.12 0.91
CA TYR A 187 -16.77 13.91 -0.10
C TYR A 187 -17.06 12.42 -0.35
N GLY A 188 -16.47 11.52 0.43
CA GLY A 188 -16.65 10.08 0.29
C GLY A 188 -15.84 9.44 -0.85
N LYS A 189 -14.91 10.18 -1.48
CA LYS A 189 -14.06 9.68 -2.56
C LYS A 189 -12.80 9.02 -2.02
N GLY A 190 -12.47 7.83 -2.52
CA GLY A 190 -11.23 7.12 -2.19
C GLY A 190 -9.98 7.91 -2.58
N LYS A 191 -9.00 8.00 -1.66
CA LYS A 191 -7.77 8.81 -1.84
C LYS A 191 -6.51 7.97 -1.96
N VAL A 192 -6.45 6.84 -1.31
CA VAL A 192 -5.34 5.89 -1.35
C VAL A 192 -5.86 4.47 -1.09
N GLY A 193 -5.05 3.46 -1.35
CA GLY A 193 -5.37 2.08 -1.01
C GLY A 193 -6.50 1.48 -1.85
N MET A 194 -7.19 0.50 -1.27
CA MET A 194 -8.31 -0.17 -1.94
C MET A 194 -9.55 0.71 -2.02
N GLU A 195 -9.69 1.70 -1.15
CA GLU A 195 -10.73 2.73 -1.28
C GLU A 195 -10.59 3.50 -2.59
N GLU A 196 -9.35 3.86 -2.99
CA GLU A 196 -9.10 4.50 -4.29
C GLU A 196 -9.20 3.49 -5.45
N ALA A 197 -8.59 2.30 -5.30
CA ALA A 197 -8.56 1.29 -6.34
C ALA A 197 -9.95 0.78 -6.73
N PHE A 198 -10.88 0.74 -5.78
CA PHE A 198 -12.26 0.29 -5.96
C PHE A 198 -13.29 1.41 -5.94
N ASP A 199 -12.88 2.68 -6.08
CA ASP A 199 -13.77 3.84 -5.91
C ASP A 199 -15.04 3.69 -6.75
N ASP A 200 -14.91 3.52 -8.06
CA ASP A 200 -16.04 3.35 -8.98
C ASP A 200 -16.87 2.09 -8.67
N LYS A 201 -16.21 1.00 -8.27
CA LYS A 201 -16.90 -0.25 -7.92
C LYS A 201 -17.74 -0.09 -6.67
N LEU A 202 -17.20 0.55 -5.62
CA LEU A 202 -17.86 0.68 -4.33
C LEU A 202 -19.09 1.60 -4.37
N VAL A 203 -19.13 2.58 -5.28
CA VAL A 203 -20.30 3.46 -5.45
C VAL A 203 -21.30 2.94 -6.49
N SER A 204 -20.97 1.88 -7.22
CA SER A 204 -21.89 1.27 -8.20
C SER A 204 -23.08 0.62 -7.50
N PRO A 205 -24.24 0.50 -8.17
CA PRO A 205 -25.42 -0.15 -7.58
C PRO A 205 -25.14 -1.57 -7.07
N GLU A 206 -24.33 -2.34 -7.80
CA GLU A 206 -23.93 -3.68 -7.39
C GLU A 206 -22.98 -3.64 -6.18
N GLY A 207 -21.95 -2.78 -6.22
CA GLY A 207 -20.95 -2.68 -5.15
C GLY A 207 -21.54 -2.17 -3.83
N ARG A 208 -22.60 -1.37 -3.86
CA ARG A 208 -23.32 -0.89 -2.68
C ARG A 208 -24.10 -1.99 -1.95
N THR A 209 -24.50 -3.04 -2.66
CA THR A 209 -25.28 -4.17 -2.13
C THR A 209 -24.44 -5.42 -1.86
N HIS A 210 -23.28 -5.54 -2.49
CA HIS A 210 -22.38 -6.68 -2.33
C HIS A 210 -21.00 -6.20 -1.85
N PRO A 211 -20.47 -6.72 -0.74
CA PRO A 211 -19.18 -6.29 -0.21
C PRO A 211 -18.02 -6.64 -1.16
N ALA A 212 -17.03 -5.76 -1.22
CA ALA A 212 -15.76 -6.06 -1.86
C ALA A 212 -14.92 -6.94 -0.94
N VAL A 213 -14.75 -8.21 -1.31
CA VAL A 213 -14.01 -9.19 -0.50
C VAL A 213 -12.52 -9.12 -0.86
N LEU A 214 -11.68 -8.82 0.12
CA LEU A 214 -10.23 -8.84 -0.02
C LEU A 214 -9.66 -10.23 0.29
N SER A 215 -8.44 -10.49 -0.19
CA SER A 215 -7.65 -11.69 0.15
C SER A 215 -7.08 -11.63 1.57
N ILE A 216 -7.03 -10.45 2.19
CA ILE A 216 -6.54 -10.24 3.56
C ILE A 216 -7.33 -11.12 4.55
N ASP A 217 -6.63 -11.81 5.44
CA ASP A 217 -7.20 -12.41 6.65
C ASP A 217 -6.86 -11.50 7.84
N PHE A 218 -7.88 -10.92 8.46
CA PHE A 218 -7.72 -9.97 9.55
C PHE A 218 -6.88 -10.51 10.72
N ARG A 219 -7.01 -11.81 11.03
CA ARG A 219 -6.26 -12.48 12.13
C ARG A 219 -4.77 -12.60 11.78
N VAL A 220 -4.49 -12.90 10.51
CA VAL A 220 -3.12 -13.01 9.96
C VAL A 220 -2.47 -11.63 9.89
N GLN A 221 -3.23 -10.62 9.45
CA GLN A 221 -2.81 -9.21 9.42
C GLN A 221 -2.44 -8.71 10.82
N SER A 222 -3.33 -8.98 11.81
CA SER A 222 -3.11 -8.59 13.20
C SER A 222 -1.83 -9.20 13.77
N ALA A 223 -1.61 -10.49 13.54
CA ALA A 223 -0.39 -11.17 14.01
C ALA A 223 0.88 -10.59 13.39
N LEU A 224 0.84 -10.24 12.10
CA LEU A 224 1.98 -9.66 11.41
C LEU A 224 2.29 -8.25 11.93
N GLU A 225 1.28 -7.38 12.04
CA GLU A 225 1.46 -6.01 12.53
C GLU A 225 1.97 -5.95 13.97
N ASP A 226 1.42 -6.81 14.84
CA ASP A 226 1.81 -6.89 16.24
C ASP A 226 3.29 -7.29 16.40
N GLU A 227 3.74 -8.34 15.71
CA GLU A 227 5.13 -8.79 15.82
C GLU A 227 6.12 -7.83 15.13
N LEU A 228 5.73 -7.19 14.03
CA LEU A 228 6.53 -6.13 13.41
C LEU A 228 6.62 -4.89 14.30
N GLY A 229 5.51 -4.48 14.92
CA GLY A 229 5.47 -3.37 15.87
C GLY A 229 6.36 -3.62 17.09
N ARG A 230 6.31 -4.85 17.64
CA ARG A 230 7.19 -5.28 18.72
C ARG A 230 8.67 -5.20 18.30
N ALA A 231 9.03 -5.78 17.16
CA ALA A 231 10.39 -5.77 16.67
C ALA A 231 10.91 -4.35 16.36
N MET A 232 10.04 -3.49 15.85
CA MET A 232 10.35 -2.08 15.61
C MET A 232 10.66 -1.36 16.93
N ALA A 233 9.89 -1.60 17.99
CA ALA A 233 10.11 -1.04 19.31
C ALA A 233 11.39 -1.61 19.97
N GLU A 234 11.57 -2.94 19.95
CA GLU A 234 12.74 -3.64 20.50
C GLU A 234 14.05 -3.18 19.86
N SER A 235 14.06 -2.93 18.54
CA SER A 235 15.24 -2.50 17.80
C SER A 235 15.32 -0.99 17.57
N LYS A 236 14.36 -0.21 18.04
CA LYS A 236 14.26 1.24 17.78
C LYS A 236 14.39 1.56 16.28
N ALA A 237 13.80 0.73 15.43
CA ALA A 237 13.82 0.92 13.99
C ALA A 237 12.94 2.10 13.59
N LYS A 238 13.29 2.82 12.52
CA LYS A 238 12.52 3.92 11.96
C LYS A 238 11.23 3.46 11.30
N GLY A 239 11.17 2.20 10.89
CA GLY A 239 10.00 1.60 10.28
C GLY A 239 10.13 0.10 10.13
N ALA A 240 9.01 -0.53 9.83
CA ALA A 240 8.94 -1.95 9.55
C ALA A 240 7.97 -2.22 8.39
N GLY A 241 8.16 -3.31 7.68
CA GLY A 241 7.25 -3.78 6.65
C GLY A 241 7.22 -5.30 6.58
N GLY A 242 6.07 -5.83 6.21
CA GLY A 242 5.93 -7.27 6.03
C GLY A 242 4.80 -7.63 5.10
N VAL A 243 4.90 -8.80 4.49
CA VAL A 243 3.88 -9.34 3.61
C VAL A 243 3.82 -10.85 3.74
N ILE A 244 2.60 -11.38 3.74
CA ILE A 244 2.31 -12.82 3.72
C ILE A 244 1.52 -13.10 2.43
N LEU A 245 2.05 -14.00 1.61
CA LEU A 245 1.55 -14.29 0.27
C LEU A 245 1.36 -15.79 0.10
N ASP A 246 0.21 -16.20 -0.44
CA ASP A 246 -0.02 -17.58 -0.86
C ASP A 246 0.74 -17.87 -2.16
N VAL A 247 1.58 -18.91 -2.14
CA VAL A 247 2.49 -19.23 -3.26
C VAL A 247 1.78 -19.78 -4.49
N ASP A 248 0.59 -20.34 -4.32
CA ASP A 248 -0.16 -21.02 -5.38
C ASP A 248 -1.15 -20.08 -6.08
N THR A 249 -1.65 -19.07 -5.37
CA THR A 249 -2.66 -18.15 -5.90
C THR A 249 -2.12 -16.75 -6.19
N GLY A 250 -1.11 -16.29 -5.45
CA GLY A 250 -0.65 -14.91 -5.45
C GLY A 250 -1.47 -14.00 -4.52
N GLU A 251 -2.46 -14.54 -3.79
CA GLU A 251 -3.23 -13.78 -2.82
C GLU A 251 -2.36 -13.26 -1.67
N VAL A 252 -2.47 -11.98 -1.38
CA VAL A 252 -1.83 -11.34 -0.23
C VAL A 252 -2.74 -11.48 0.98
N LEU A 253 -2.33 -12.29 1.95
CA LEU A 253 -3.11 -12.58 3.17
C LEU A 253 -2.90 -11.54 4.27
N ALA A 254 -1.75 -10.87 4.25
CA ALA A 254 -1.42 -9.76 5.12
C ALA A 254 -0.37 -8.86 4.46
N LEU A 255 -0.49 -7.55 4.67
CA LEU A 255 0.46 -6.54 4.22
C LEU A 255 0.51 -5.41 5.25
N ALA A 256 1.64 -5.30 5.95
CA ALA A 256 1.85 -4.34 7.02
C ALA A 256 2.97 -3.36 6.68
N SER A 257 2.74 -2.07 6.92
CA SER A 257 3.73 -1.00 6.84
C SER A 257 3.63 -0.16 8.11
N LEU A 258 4.74 0.00 8.82
CA LEU A 258 4.80 0.71 10.10
C LEU A 258 5.87 1.81 10.04
N PRO A 259 5.66 2.93 10.76
CA PRO A 259 4.44 3.28 11.51
C PRO A 259 3.22 3.40 10.61
N SER A 260 2.04 3.15 11.17
CA SER A 260 0.74 3.21 10.48
C SER A 260 0.00 4.52 10.81
N PHE A 261 -1.15 4.75 10.20
CA PHE A 261 -2.07 5.86 10.46
C PHE A 261 -3.48 5.33 10.74
N ASP A 262 -4.34 6.14 11.36
CA ASP A 262 -5.75 5.78 11.55
C ASP A 262 -6.60 6.35 10.41
N PRO A 263 -7.21 5.51 9.55
CA PRO A 263 -8.09 5.97 8.46
C PRO A 263 -9.32 6.74 8.93
N ASN A 264 -9.75 6.57 10.20
CA ASN A 264 -10.85 7.35 10.79
C ASN A 264 -10.41 8.77 11.14
N HIS A 265 -9.11 9.02 11.36
CA HIS A 265 -8.56 10.28 11.87
C HIS A 265 -7.27 10.67 11.16
N VAL A 266 -7.30 10.72 9.82
CA VAL A 266 -6.13 11.05 9.00
C VAL A 266 -5.69 12.49 9.25
N LYS A 267 -4.43 12.66 9.67
CA LYS A 267 -3.80 13.97 9.87
C LYS A 267 -2.99 14.36 8.64
N PRO A 268 -2.85 15.66 8.31
CA PRO A 268 -1.96 16.09 7.24
C PRO A 268 -0.52 15.57 7.41
N THR A 269 -0.03 15.49 8.65
CA THR A 269 1.30 14.97 9.00
C THR A 269 1.46 13.47 8.72
N ASP A 270 0.37 12.71 8.60
CA ASP A 270 0.44 11.31 8.21
C ASP A 270 0.77 11.16 6.72
N MET A 271 0.43 12.16 5.89
CA MET A 271 0.58 12.11 4.43
C MET A 271 1.75 12.92 3.91
N VAL A 272 2.19 13.94 4.64
CA VAL A 272 3.28 14.84 4.24
C VAL A 272 4.24 15.05 5.41
N ILE A 273 5.53 15.02 5.12
CA ILE A 273 6.60 15.34 6.08
C ILE A 273 7.34 16.59 5.66
N SER A 274 8.05 17.24 6.59
CA SER A 274 8.88 18.38 6.29
C SER A 274 10.12 17.99 5.47
N GLU A 275 10.71 18.98 4.77
CA GLU A 275 11.98 18.75 4.05
C GLU A 275 13.12 18.29 4.98
N GLU A 276 13.13 18.73 6.23
CA GLU A 276 14.12 18.34 7.22
C GLU A 276 13.97 16.86 7.58
N GLN A 277 12.76 16.39 7.82
CA GLN A 277 12.46 14.97 8.05
C GLN A 277 12.83 14.11 6.84
N ALA A 278 12.50 14.58 5.62
CA ALA A 278 12.87 13.87 4.39
C ALA A 278 14.41 13.77 4.22
N LYS A 279 15.17 14.81 4.59
CA LYS A 279 16.65 14.78 4.58
C LYS A 279 17.22 13.77 5.59
N LEU A 280 16.51 13.51 6.69
CA LEU A 280 16.85 12.46 7.68
C LEU A 280 16.46 11.06 7.21
N GLY A 281 15.84 10.94 6.03
CA GLY A 281 15.39 9.68 5.45
C GLY A 281 14.10 9.15 6.06
N GLU A 282 13.32 10.01 6.71
CA GLU A 282 11.98 9.69 7.17
C GLU A 282 11.00 9.64 5.98
N VAL A 283 9.92 8.92 6.14
CA VAL A 283 8.80 8.88 5.20
C VAL A 283 7.50 9.08 5.95
N PRO A 284 6.46 9.64 5.31
CA PRO A 284 5.15 9.82 5.95
C PRO A 284 4.58 8.49 6.45
N HIS A 285 3.75 8.51 7.50
CA HIS A 285 3.09 7.30 8.01
C HIS A 285 2.20 6.64 6.96
N GLY A 286 1.56 7.41 6.09
CA GLY A 286 0.74 6.89 4.99
C GLY A 286 1.53 6.32 3.81
N PHE A 287 2.88 6.37 3.85
CA PHE A 287 3.72 5.83 2.80
C PHE A 287 3.92 4.31 2.96
N ASN A 288 3.48 3.54 1.98
CA ASN A 288 3.56 2.08 2.03
C ASN A 288 4.98 1.58 1.74
N ARG A 289 5.67 1.09 2.78
CA ARG A 289 7.03 0.55 2.70
C ARG A 289 7.12 -0.78 1.95
N VAL A 290 6.00 -1.49 1.78
CA VAL A 290 5.98 -2.83 1.17
C VAL A 290 5.74 -2.77 -0.33
N THR A 291 4.93 -1.83 -0.82
CA THR A 291 4.56 -1.74 -2.24
C THR A 291 5.14 -0.52 -2.94
N ASN A 292 5.44 0.56 -2.20
CA ASN A 292 5.86 1.82 -2.81
C ASN A 292 7.35 2.15 -2.56
N GLN A 293 7.91 1.79 -1.41
CA GLN A 293 9.32 2.02 -1.16
C GLN A 293 10.19 0.91 -1.74
N VAL A 294 11.25 1.31 -2.45
CA VAL A 294 12.23 0.37 -3.00
C VAL A 294 13.49 0.36 -2.15
N TYR A 295 14.07 -0.82 -1.98
CA TYR A 295 15.25 -1.06 -1.16
C TYR A 295 16.24 -1.97 -1.87
N GLU A 296 17.53 -1.78 -1.61
CA GLU A 296 18.51 -2.84 -1.81
C GLU A 296 18.30 -3.88 -0.71
N LEU A 297 17.83 -5.07 -1.08
CA LEU A 297 17.46 -6.12 -0.12
C LEU A 297 18.59 -7.11 0.17
N GLY A 298 19.79 -6.82 -0.34
CA GLY A 298 21.03 -7.48 -0.01
C GLY A 298 20.99 -8.99 -0.22
N SER A 299 21.53 -9.73 0.73
CA SER A 299 21.70 -11.19 0.63
C SER A 299 20.45 -12.02 0.42
N THR A 300 19.24 -11.44 0.46
CA THR A 300 18.00 -12.15 0.06
C THR A 300 17.96 -12.47 -1.43
N PHE A 301 18.79 -11.83 -2.26
CA PHE A 301 18.94 -12.13 -3.69
C PHE A 301 19.77 -13.36 -3.99
N LYS A 302 20.65 -13.80 -3.07
CA LYS A 302 21.56 -14.92 -3.29
C LYS A 302 20.87 -16.22 -3.67
N PRO A 303 19.76 -16.65 -3.02
CA PRO A 303 19.02 -17.83 -3.45
C PRO A 303 18.48 -17.71 -4.87
N LEU A 304 18.06 -16.51 -5.32
CA LEU A 304 17.57 -16.27 -6.66
C LEU A 304 18.70 -16.38 -7.70
N ALA A 305 19.87 -15.84 -7.40
CA ALA A 305 21.06 -15.94 -8.25
C ALA A 305 21.56 -17.40 -8.37
N VAL A 306 21.63 -18.11 -7.24
CA VAL A 306 22.02 -19.53 -7.21
C VAL A 306 20.99 -20.39 -7.97
N ALA A 307 19.68 -20.17 -7.76
CA ALA A 307 18.62 -20.85 -8.51
C ALA A 307 18.74 -20.60 -10.01
N SER A 308 19.03 -19.35 -10.42
CA SER A 308 19.26 -19.00 -11.83
C SER A 308 20.43 -19.79 -12.42
N ALA A 309 21.52 -19.94 -11.66
CA ALA A 309 22.70 -20.69 -12.10
C ALA A 309 22.44 -22.21 -12.16
N MET A 310 21.70 -22.77 -11.21
CA MET A 310 21.26 -24.17 -11.24
C MET A 310 20.31 -24.42 -12.43
N ASP A 311 19.36 -23.54 -12.65
CA ASP A 311 18.36 -23.67 -13.73
C ASP A 311 18.98 -23.61 -15.12
N ALA A 312 19.99 -22.75 -15.29
CA ALA A 312 20.77 -22.61 -16.51
C ALA A 312 21.79 -23.75 -16.72
N GLY A 313 21.98 -24.64 -15.74
CA GLY A 313 22.98 -25.70 -15.80
C GLY A 313 24.43 -25.20 -15.63
N THR A 314 24.64 -23.97 -15.14
CA THR A 314 25.95 -23.45 -14.77
C THR A 314 26.46 -24.15 -13.50
N ILE A 315 25.57 -24.49 -12.60
CA ILE A 315 25.80 -25.32 -11.42
C ILE A 315 25.13 -26.69 -11.68
N THR A 316 25.92 -27.73 -11.86
CA THR A 316 25.46 -29.13 -11.99
C THR A 316 25.86 -29.97 -10.79
N ASP A 317 26.90 -29.58 -10.08
CA ASP A 317 27.38 -30.19 -8.84
C ASP A 317 27.38 -29.17 -7.70
N LEU A 318 26.57 -29.42 -6.68
CA LEU A 318 26.49 -28.55 -5.49
C LEU A 318 27.70 -28.69 -4.57
N GLY A 319 28.48 -29.78 -4.70
CA GLY A 319 29.72 -30.00 -3.97
C GLY A 319 30.91 -29.27 -4.56
N ARG A 320 30.81 -28.76 -5.79
CA ARG A 320 31.85 -27.91 -6.39
C ARG A 320 32.18 -26.74 -5.49
N ARG A 321 33.46 -26.43 -5.37
CA ARG A 321 33.98 -25.39 -4.48
C ARG A 321 34.51 -24.19 -5.27
N TRP A 322 34.25 -22.99 -4.76
CA TRP A 322 34.78 -21.71 -5.24
C TRP A 322 35.66 -21.08 -4.18
N SER A 323 36.67 -20.32 -4.59
CA SER A 323 37.51 -19.57 -3.68
C SER A 323 36.70 -18.59 -2.83
N ALA A 324 36.93 -18.59 -1.50
CA ALA A 324 36.32 -17.63 -0.57
C ALA A 324 37.23 -16.42 -0.27
N HIS A 325 38.37 -16.33 -0.94
CA HIS A 325 39.26 -15.16 -0.80
C HIS A 325 38.68 -13.93 -1.51
N PRO A 326 39.01 -12.71 -1.03
CA PRO A 326 38.53 -11.46 -1.64
C PRO A 326 38.74 -11.43 -3.17
N LEU A 327 37.70 -11.08 -3.91
CA LEU A 327 37.69 -11.07 -5.37
C LEU A 327 37.95 -9.65 -5.88
N HIS A 328 39.06 -9.48 -6.62
CA HIS A 328 39.42 -8.21 -7.25
C HIS A 328 38.83 -8.11 -8.67
N VAL A 329 38.06 -7.04 -8.92
CA VAL A 329 37.44 -6.74 -10.22
C VAL A 329 37.77 -5.29 -10.59
N GLY A 330 38.81 -5.12 -11.40
CA GLY A 330 39.37 -3.80 -11.69
C GLY A 330 39.85 -3.12 -10.39
N ARG A 331 39.33 -1.95 -10.11
CA ARG A 331 39.63 -1.17 -8.86
C ARG A 331 38.75 -1.57 -7.66
N PHE A 332 37.81 -2.46 -7.82
CA PHE A 332 36.85 -2.85 -6.78
C PHE A 332 37.27 -4.19 -6.17
N THR A 333 36.98 -4.35 -4.89
CA THR A 333 37.18 -5.61 -4.17
C THR A 333 35.86 -6.05 -3.56
N ILE A 334 35.41 -7.25 -3.93
CA ILE A 334 34.28 -7.93 -3.30
C ILE A 334 34.83 -8.77 -2.16
N LYS A 335 34.30 -8.59 -0.96
CA LYS A 335 34.73 -9.32 0.24
C LYS A 335 33.52 -9.74 1.06
N ASP A 336 33.71 -10.74 1.88
CA ASP A 336 32.77 -11.17 2.90
C ASP A 336 32.97 -10.39 4.20
N SER A 337 31.99 -10.47 5.11
CA SER A 337 32.04 -9.77 6.40
C SER A 337 33.12 -10.29 7.35
N HIS A 338 33.51 -11.55 7.19
CA HIS A 338 34.56 -12.25 7.93
C HIS A 338 35.16 -13.34 7.03
N SER A 339 36.30 -13.90 7.46
CA SER A 339 36.91 -15.04 6.73
C SER A 339 36.00 -16.28 6.84
N MET A 340 35.82 -16.96 5.73
CA MET A 340 34.99 -18.17 5.62
C MET A 340 35.82 -19.39 5.18
N GLY A 341 37.13 -19.39 5.44
CA GLY A 341 38.08 -20.40 4.97
C GLY A 341 38.54 -20.14 3.53
N ASP A 342 39.16 -21.16 2.92
CA ASP A 342 39.77 -21.03 1.59
C ASP A 342 38.77 -21.15 0.45
N SER A 343 37.74 -21.96 0.62
CA SER A 343 36.74 -22.22 -0.41
C SER A 343 35.39 -22.65 0.19
N LEU A 344 34.31 -22.39 -0.54
CA LEU A 344 32.96 -22.78 -0.17
C LEU A 344 32.26 -23.46 -1.34
N ASN A 345 31.40 -24.43 -1.04
CA ASN A 345 30.43 -24.97 -1.98
C ASN A 345 29.10 -24.18 -1.96
N VAL A 346 28.09 -24.62 -2.72
CA VAL A 346 26.81 -23.92 -2.82
C VAL A 346 26.08 -23.87 -1.48
N ALA A 347 26.03 -24.97 -0.73
CA ALA A 347 25.33 -25.03 0.55
C ALA A 347 26.01 -24.11 1.60
N GLU A 348 27.32 -24.21 1.76
CA GLU A 348 28.10 -23.33 2.64
C GLU A 348 27.96 -21.86 2.24
N THR A 349 28.00 -21.55 0.92
CA THR A 349 27.81 -20.18 0.40
C THR A 349 26.51 -19.54 0.88
N LEU A 350 25.41 -20.29 0.87
CA LEU A 350 24.11 -19.79 1.30
C LEU A 350 23.97 -19.74 2.82
N ILE A 351 24.47 -20.75 3.54
CA ILE A 351 24.47 -20.85 5.01
C ILE A 351 25.23 -19.69 5.64
N HIS A 352 26.46 -19.44 5.16
CA HIS A 352 27.34 -18.38 5.63
C HIS A 352 27.07 -17.02 4.95
N SER A 353 26.28 -17.03 3.89
CA SER A 353 25.91 -15.82 3.12
C SER A 353 27.11 -15.15 2.43
N SER A 354 28.02 -15.93 1.78
CA SER A 354 29.18 -15.38 1.08
C SER A 354 28.81 -14.51 -0.12
N ASN A 355 29.29 -13.26 -0.15
CA ASN A 355 29.21 -12.37 -1.31
C ASN A 355 30.19 -12.81 -2.39
N VAL A 356 31.39 -13.20 -1.98
CA VAL A 356 32.52 -13.56 -2.86
C VAL A 356 32.15 -14.73 -3.75
N VAL A 357 31.64 -15.82 -3.17
CA VAL A 357 31.29 -17.00 -3.94
C VAL A 357 30.02 -16.79 -4.77
N THR A 358 29.02 -16.08 -4.22
CA THR A 358 27.81 -15.74 -5.01
C THR A 358 28.17 -14.88 -6.24
N ALA A 359 29.11 -13.94 -6.09
CA ALA A 359 29.58 -13.11 -7.20
C ALA A 359 30.26 -13.95 -8.29
N GLN A 360 31.09 -14.94 -7.91
CA GLN A 360 31.74 -15.86 -8.86
C GLN A 360 30.71 -16.72 -9.60
N ILE A 361 29.72 -17.26 -8.88
CA ILE A 361 28.61 -18.03 -9.49
C ILE A 361 27.84 -17.16 -10.52
N ALA A 362 27.59 -15.91 -10.18
CA ALA A 362 26.89 -14.99 -11.07
C ALA A 362 27.75 -14.57 -12.29
N ASP A 363 29.05 -14.44 -12.10
CA ASP A 363 30.00 -14.18 -13.19
C ASP A 363 30.00 -15.33 -14.20
N GLU A 364 30.03 -16.57 -13.74
CA GLU A 364 29.94 -17.78 -14.57
C GLU A 364 28.58 -17.90 -15.29
N LEU A 365 27.48 -17.53 -14.61
CA LEU A 365 26.15 -17.51 -15.22
C LEU A 365 26.04 -16.47 -16.34
N GLY A 366 26.67 -15.31 -16.13
CA GLY A 366 26.65 -14.17 -17.03
C GLY A 366 25.46 -13.25 -16.88
N GLY A 367 25.71 -11.96 -17.15
CA GLY A 367 24.73 -10.88 -16.93
C GLY A 367 23.42 -11.02 -17.71
N VAL A 368 23.48 -11.52 -18.94
CA VAL A 368 22.29 -11.70 -19.79
C VAL A 368 21.31 -12.69 -19.16
N ARG A 369 21.80 -13.84 -18.68
CA ARG A 369 20.95 -14.88 -18.08
C ARG A 369 20.39 -14.44 -16.74
N LEU A 370 21.22 -13.85 -15.87
CA LEU A 370 20.77 -13.35 -14.58
C LEU A 370 19.71 -12.26 -14.75
N LYS A 371 19.94 -11.30 -15.64
CA LYS A 371 18.99 -10.22 -15.95
C LYS A 371 17.65 -10.77 -16.43
N LYS A 372 17.67 -11.70 -17.38
CA LYS A 372 16.45 -12.35 -17.90
C LYS A 372 15.64 -13.04 -16.80
N THR A 373 16.31 -13.71 -15.85
CA THR A 373 15.61 -14.34 -14.73
C THR A 373 14.97 -13.31 -13.82
N MET A 374 15.68 -12.21 -13.49
CA MET A 374 15.12 -11.15 -12.65
C MET A 374 13.94 -10.42 -13.33
N GLU A 375 14.01 -10.21 -14.66
CA GLU A 375 12.90 -9.69 -15.46
C GLU A 375 11.69 -10.64 -15.43
N ALA A 376 11.93 -11.94 -15.59
CA ALA A 376 10.88 -12.96 -15.49
C ALA A 376 10.24 -13.02 -14.09
N LEU A 377 10.96 -12.63 -13.04
CA LEU A 377 10.44 -12.46 -11.68
C LEU A 377 9.72 -11.12 -11.45
N GLY A 378 9.61 -10.28 -12.49
CA GLY A 378 8.90 -8.98 -12.42
C GLY A 378 9.67 -7.85 -11.74
N MET A 379 10.98 -7.99 -11.53
CA MET A 379 11.79 -7.02 -10.79
C MET A 379 12.16 -5.77 -11.59
N ASP A 380 11.81 -5.69 -12.86
CA ASP A 380 12.10 -4.58 -13.78
C ASP A 380 10.95 -3.58 -13.93
N ARG A 381 9.79 -3.88 -13.34
CA ARG A 381 8.56 -3.09 -13.43
C ARG A 381 7.93 -2.87 -12.06
N ARG A 382 6.89 -2.05 -11.97
CA ARG A 382 6.13 -1.88 -10.73
C ARG A 382 5.54 -3.21 -10.27
N PRO A 383 5.43 -3.47 -8.95
CA PRO A 383 4.86 -4.72 -8.46
C PRO A 383 3.40 -4.85 -8.92
N ASP A 384 3.02 -6.06 -9.29
CA ASP A 384 1.65 -6.37 -9.67
C ASP A 384 0.81 -6.52 -8.40
N ILE A 385 -0.06 -5.54 -8.16
CA ILE A 385 -1.06 -5.49 -7.09
C ILE A 385 -2.03 -4.34 -7.41
N GLU A 386 -3.26 -4.38 -6.89
CA GLU A 386 -4.30 -3.40 -7.17
C GLU A 386 -4.03 -2.02 -6.57
N LEU A 387 -3.15 -1.89 -5.58
CA LEU A 387 -2.86 -0.62 -4.93
C LEU A 387 -2.33 0.42 -5.93
N PRO A 388 -2.87 1.65 -5.96
CA PRO A 388 -2.42 2.70 -6.88
C PRO A 388 -0.97 3.12 -6.63
N ALA A 389 -0.58 3.24 -5.35
CA ALA A 389 0.77 3.62 -4.95
C ALA A 389 1.73 2.42 -5.01
N ARG A 390 2.50 2.33 -6.12
CA ARG A 390 3.47 1.26 -6.38
C ARG A 390 4.79 1.86 -6.81
N GLY A 391 5.87 1.52 -6.11
CA GLY A 391 7.21 2.00 -6.39
C GLY A 391 7.77 1.45 -7.70
N PHE A 392 8.51 2.28 -8.42
CA PHE A 392 9.26 1.82 -9.58
C PHE A 392 10.65 1.35 -9.13
N PRO A 393 11.07 0.13 -9.50
CA PRO A 393 12.39 -0.37 -9.13
C PRO A 393 13.53 0.52 -9.64
N ILE A 394 14.62 0.61 -8.84
CA ILE A 394 15.88 1.10 -9.36
C ILE A 394 16.51 -0.05 -10.15
N TRP A 395 16.25 -0.04 -11.45
CA TRP A 395 16.65 -1.10 -12.37
C TRP A 395 17.81 -0.65 -13.23
N PRO A 396 18.95 -1.38 -13.23
CA PRO A 396 20.07 -1.04 -14.07
C PRO A 396 19.73 -1.21 -15.56
N LYS A 397 19.78 -0.10 -16.31
CA LYS A 397 19.48 -0.07 -17.75
C LYS A 397 20.61 -0.70 -18.57
N GLY A 398 20.28 -1.15 -19.79
CA GLY A 398 21.23 -1.72 -20.74
C GLY A 398 21.73 -3.11 -20.34
N GLU A 399 22.87 -3.47 -20.89
CA GLU A 399 23.57 -4.71 -20.53
C GLU A 399 24.15 -4.62 -19.12
N TRP A 400 24.26 -5.78 -18.47
CA TRP A 400 24.89 -5.89 -17.17
C TRP A 400 26.35 -6.31 -17.33
N PRO A 401 27.30 -5.37 -17.19
CA PRO A 401 28.72 -5.72 -17.21
C PRO A 401 29.08 -6.58 -16.00
N ARG A 402 30.21 -7.24 -16.07
CA ARG A 402 30.70 -8.22 -15.09
C ARG A 402 30.51 -7.79 -13.64
N LEU A 403 31.02 -6.61 -13.26
CA LEU A 403 30.90 -6.12 -11.88
C LEU A 403 29.45 -5.93 -11.45
N ARG A 404 28.59 -5.38 -12.30
CA ARG A 404 27.16 -5.22 -12.02
C ARG A 404 26.45 -6.55 -11.84
N THR A 405 26.73 -7.53 -12.69
CA THR A 405 26.21 -8.89 -12.57
C THR A 405 26.56 -9.48 -11.20
N MET A 406 27.82 -9.34 -10.78
CA MET A 406 28.29 -9.78 -9.49
C MET A 406 27.55 -9.08 -8.34
N THR A 407 27.43 -7.73 -8.37
CA THR A 407 26.81 -6.98 -7.28
C THR A 407 25.30 -7.24 -7.17
N VAL A 408 24.60 -7.33 -8.28
CA VAL A 408 23.16 -7.63 -8.29
C VAL A 408 22.88 -9.02 -7.72
N SER A 409 23.77 -10.00 -7.90
CA SER A 409 23.59 -11.37 -7.40
C SER A 409 23.43 -11.46 -5.88
N TYR A 410 23.98 -10.50 -5.15
CA TYR A 410 23.80 -10.37 -3.69
C TYR A 410 23.02 -9.11 -3.27
N GLY A 411 22.22 -8.55 -4.22
CA GLY A 411 21.20 -7.54 -3.94
C GLY A 411 21.72 -6.12 -3.78
N HIS A 412 22.84 -5.75 -4.43
CA HIS A 412 23.38 -4.40 -4.48
C HIS A 412 23.35 -3.84 -5.91
N GLY A 413 23.11 -2.53 -6.04
CA GLY A 413 22.97 -1.88 -7.34
C GLY A 413 21.62 -2.17 -8.03
N ILE A 414 20.69 -2.75 -7.32
CA ILE A 414 19.29 -2.97 -7.68
C ILE A 414 18.42 -2.67 -6.45
N ALA A 415 17.33 -1.93 -6.61
CA ALA A 415 16.39 -1.72 -5.52
C ALA A 415 14.97 -2.08 -5.95
N VAL A 416 14.31 -2.90 -5.16
CA VAL A 416 12.95 -3.41 -5.39
C VAL A 416 12.12 -3.30 -4.12
N THR A 417 10.80 -3.45 -4.24
CA THR A 417 9.94 -3.46 -3.06
C THR A 417 9.94 -4.83 -2.36
N PRO A 418 9.61 -4.91 -1.05
CA PRO A 418 9.40 -6.20 -0.37
C PRO A 418 8.38 -7.11 -1.05
N LEU A 419 7.36 -6.55 -1.71
CA LEU A 419 6.38 -7.33 -2.47
C LEU A 419 7.00 -8.04 -3.70
N HIS A 420 7.92 -7.37 -4.42
CA HIS A 420 8.67 -8.05 -5.49
C HIS A 420 9.43 -9.27 -4.96
N LEU A 421 10.09 -9.09 -3.80
CA LEU A 421 10.81 -10.19 -3.16
C LEU A 421 9.87 -11.34 -2.78
N ALA A 422 8.68 -11.04 -2.24
CA ALA A 422 7.69 -12.04 -1.89
C ALA A 422 7.23 -12.85 -3.11
N SER A 423 6.89 -12.19 -4.22
CA SER A 423 6.48 -12.85 -5.48
C SER A 423 7.61 -13.69 -6.08
N ALA A 424 8.87 -13.22 -5.97
CA ALA A 424 10.04 -13.97 -6.42
C ALA A 424 10.29 -15.22 -5.58
N TYR A 425 10.14 -15.12 -4.25
CA TYR A 425 10.27 -16.27 -3.35
C TYR A 425 9.12 -17.26 -3.54
N ALA A 426 7.89 -16.79 -3.81
CA ALA A 426 6.79 -17.68 -4.17
C ALA A 426 7.15 -18.54 -5.39
N ALA A 427 7.65 -17.91 -6.47
CA ALA A 427 8.11 -18.63 -7.65
C ALA A 427 9.28 -19.56 -7.34
N LEU A 428 10.18 -19.17 -6.43
CA LEU A 428 11.33 -20.00 -6.06
C LEU A 428 10.92 -21.32 -5.38
N VAL A 429 9.80 -21.34 -4.63
CA VAL A 429 9.42 -22.50 -3.80
C VAL A 429 8.21 -23.30 -4.32
N ASN A 430 7.37 -22.74 -5.19
CA ASN A 430 6.11 -23.34 -5.66
C ASN A 430 6.24 -24.22 -6.91
N GLY A 431 7.43 -24.67 -7.24
CA GLY A 431 7.70 -25.42 -8.48
C GLY A 431 8.15 -24.55 -9.66
N GLY A 432 8.44 -23.28 -9.41
CA GLY A 432 9.03 -22.36 -10.39
C GLY A 432 8.05 -21.49 -11.17
N ILE A 433 6.82 -21.33 -10.70
CA ILE A 433 5.78 -20.56 -11.38
C ILE A 433 5.64 -19.19 -10.72
N TRP A 434 5.89 -18.13 -11.47
CA TRP A 434 5.62 -16.77 -11.03
C TRP A 434 4.16 -16.39 -11.32
N ARG A 435 3.50 -15.76 -10.34
CA ARG A 435 2.16 -15.20 -10.45
C ARG A 435 2.12 -13.77 -9.93
N PRO A 436 1.25 -12.90 -10.48
CA PRO A 436 1.01 -11.56 -9.93
C PRO A 436 0.44 -11.67 -8.51
N ALA A 437 0.84 -10.76 -7.65
CA ALA A 437 0.20 -10.62 -6.35
C ALA A 437 -1.15 -9.91 -6.49
N THR A 438 -2.11 -10.24 -5.61
CA THR A 438 -3.45 -9.63 -5.61
C THR A 438 -3.99 -9.46 -4.20
N LEU A 439 -4.77 -8.39 -4.00
CA LEU A 439 -5.57 -8.15 -2.79
C LEU A 439 -7.02 -8.61 -2.95
N LYS A 440 -7.40 -9.12 -4.11
CA LYS A 440 -8.73 -9.71 -4.32
C LYS A 440 -8.73 -11.16 -3.84
N LYS A 441 -9.77 -11.56 -3.13
CA LYS A 441 -10.03 -12.98 -2.92
C LYS A 441 -10.37 -13.61 -4.26
N LEU A 442 -9.67 -14.69 -4.60
CA LEU A 442 -9.84 -15.40 -5.86
C LEU A 442 -10.71 -16.65 -5.68
N ASP A 443 -11.60 -16.87 -6.63
CA ASP A 443 -12.19 -18.18 -6.79
C ASP A 443 -11.17 -19.14 -7.47
N PRO A 444 -11.26 -20.44 -7.27
CA PRO A 444 -10.32 -21.41 -7.87
C PRO A 444 -10.20 -21.29 -9.39
N SER A 445 -11.26 -20.88 -10.09
CA SER A 445 -11.29 -20.65 -11.54
C SER A 445 -10.51 -19.41 -11.98
N ASP A 446 -10.33 -18.45 -11.09
CA ASP A 446 -9.78 -17.13 -11.38
C ASP A 446 -8.29 -17.04 -11.06
N ILE A 447 -7.71 -18.13 -10.52
CA ILE A 447 -6.28 -18.18 -10.20
C ILE A 447 -5.47 -18.05 -11.49
N PRO A 448 -4.57 -17.04 -11.60
CA PRO A 448 -3.76 -16.85 -12.77
C PRO A 448 -2.84 -18.06 -13.01
N ALA A 449 -2.78 -18.55 -14.25
CA ALA A 449 -1.87 -19.65 -14.60
C ALA A 449 -0.40 -19.31 -14.29
N GLY A 450 -0.05 -18.01 -14.36
CA GLY A 450 1.32 -17.55 -14.19
C GLY A 450 2.23 -17.97 -15.36
N HIS A 451 3.53 -17.82 -15.16
CA HIS A 451 4.52 -18.31 -16.12
C HIS A 451 5.70 -18.95 -15.39
N ARG A 452 6.33 -19.91 -16.07
CA ARG A 452 7.46 -20.64 -15.49
C ARG A 452 8.75 -19.81 -15.57
N VAL A 453 9.38 -19.62 -14.42
CA VAL A 453 10.71 -18.97 -14.30
C VAL A 453 11.79 -20.02 -14.04
N PHE A 454 11.51 -20.98 -13.15
CA PHE A 454 12.43 -22.05 -12.80
C PHE A 454 11.85 -23.42 -13.12
N LYS A 455 12.71 -24.39 -13.34
CA LYS A 455 12.34 -25.81 -13.41
C LYS A 455 11.83 -26.27 -12.03
N ALA A 456 10.92 -27.25 -12.03
CA ALA A 456 10.43 -27.83 -10.78
C ALA A 456 11.57 -28.43 -9.93
N SER A 457 12.58 -29.03 -10.57
CA SER A 457 13.78 -29.57 -9.90
C SER A 457 14.61 -28.46 -9.23
N THR A 458 14.78 -27.30 -9.90
CA THR A 458 15.48 -26.13 -9.34
C THR A 458 14.75 -25.61 -8.12
N SER A 459 13.42 -25.51 -8.20
CA SER A 459 12.58 -25.10 -7.07
C SER A 459 12.67 -26.08 -5.90
N ALA A 460 12.61 -27.40 -6.17
CA ALA A 460 12.76 -28.42 -5.14
C ALA A 460 14.12 -28.31 -4.42
N ARG A 461 15.21 -28.15 -5.16
CA ARG A 461 16.55 -27.97 -4.62
C ARG A 461 16.68 -26.67 -3.83
N SER A 462 16.07 -25.59 -4.30
CA SER A 462 16.07 -24.30 -3.61
C SER A 462 15.36 -24.37 -2.27
N ARG A 463 14.29 -25.15 -2.15
CA ARG A 463 13.60 -25.39 -0.87
C ARG A 463 14.52 -26.06 0.15
N GLN A 464 15.25 -27.09 -0.27
CA GLN A 464 16.23 -27.78 0.57
C GLN A 464 17.32 -26.82 1.06
N LEU A 465 17.90 -26.03 0.15
CA LEU A 465 18.93 -25.04 0.49
C LEU A 465 18.40 -23.94 1.43
N LEU A 466 17.17 -23.44 1.22
CA LEU A 466 16.54 -22.46 2.12
C LEU A 466 16.30 -23.05 3.52
N ARG A 467 15.92 -24.34 3.62
CA ARG A 467 15.79 -25.02 4.91
C ARG A 467 17.15 -25.13 5.62
N MET A 468 18.21 -25.47 4.89
CA MET A 468 19.56 -25.53 5.48
C MET A 468 20.04 -24.19 6.06
N ILE A 469 19.68 -23.05 5.44
CA ILE A 469 20.03 -21.73 5.97
C ILE A 469 19.37 -21.49 7.34
N VAL A 470 18.15 -21.98 7.51
CA VAL A 470 17.41 -21.85 8.77
C VAL A 470 17.90 -22.86 9.82
N ARG A 471 18.27 -24.07 9.40
CA ARG A 471 18.80 -25.10 10.33
C ARG A 471 20.24 -24.81 10.78
N TYR A 472 21.11 -24.40 9.86
CA TYR A 472 22.56 -24.37 10.07
C TYR A 472 23.19 -22.98 9.90
N GLY A 473 22.45 -21.96 9.49
CA GLY A 473 22.99 -20.68 9.09
C GLY A 473 22.38 -19.46 9.77
N THR A 474 22.46 -18.35 9.06
CA THR A 474 22.03 -17.02 9.53
C THR A 474 20.54 -16.89 9.80
N GLY A 475 19.71 -17.86 9.35
CA GLY A 475 18.26 -17.87 9.52
C GLY A 475 17.75 -18.55 10.80
N ARG A 476 18.63 -19.11 11.65
CA ARG A 476 18.24 -19.97 12.80
C ARG A 476 17.19 -19.36 13.72
N LYS A 477 17.30 -18.08 14.04
CA LYS A 477 16.34 -17.37 14.91
C LYS A 477 14.96 -17.14 14.24
N GLY A 478 14.82 -17.46 12.96
CA GLY A 478 13.55 -17.46 12.23
C GLY A 478 12.86 -18.82 12.18
N ASP A 479 13.46 -19.87 12.78
CA ASP A 479 12.81 -21.18 12.84
C ASP A 479 11.71 -21.22 13.91
N ALA A 480 10.74 -22.07 13.68
CA ALA A 480 9.70 -22.40 14.66
C ALA A 480 9.45 -23.90 14.61
N PRO A 481 9.57 -24.62 15.74
CA PRO A 481 9.41 -26.07 15.79
C PRO A 481 8.13 -26.54 15.12
N GLY A 482 8.24 -27.56 14.28
CA GLY A 482 7.12 -28.17 13.57
C GLY A 482 6.57 -27.40 12.36
N PHE A 483 7.00 -26.14 12.10
CA PHE A 483 6.52 -25.36 10.95
C PHE A 483 7.42 -25.45 9.71
N ARG A 484 8.63 -26.02 9.85
CA ARG A 484 9.56 -26.30 8.73
C ARG A 484 9.84 -25.07 7.89
N ILE A 485 10.26 -24.00 8.55
CA ILE A 485 10.55 -22.71 7.91
C ILE A 485 11.88 -22.81 7.14
N GLY A 486 11.92 -22.25 5.95
CA GLY A 486 13.15 -22.03 5.21
C GLY A 486 13.22 -20.56 4.75
N GLY A 487 14.42 -20.02 4.64
CA GLY A 487 14.53 -18.62 4.27
C GLY A 487 15.95 -18.08 4.23
N LYS A 488 16.08 -16.80 3.94
CA LYS A 488 17.37 -16.10 3.83
C LYS A 488 17.32 -14.73 4.47
N THR A 489 18.29 -14.43 5.31
CA THR A 489 18.53 -13.10 5.87
C THR A 489 19.24 -12.18 4.88
N GLY A 490 18.86 -10.91 4.88
CA GLY A 490 19.53 -9.84 4.15
C GLY A 490 19.76 -8.64 5.06
N SER A 491 20.98 -8.12 5.06
CA SER A 491 21.32 -6.85 5.71
C SER A 491 22.06 -6.01 4.70
N ALA A 492 21.48 -4.89 4.30
CA ALA A 492 22.06 -3.98 3.31
C ALA A 492 22.15 -2.57 3.86
N GLU A 493 23.25 -1.89 3.58
CA GLU A 493 23.40 -0.47 3.90
C GLU A 493 22.57 0.38 2.94
N LYS A 494 21.93 1.42 3.46
CA LYS A 494 21.16 2.36 2.63
C LYS A 494 22.08 3.25 1.81
N PRO A 495 21.79 3.46 0.52
CA PRO A 495 22.51 4.44 -0.26
C PRO A 495 22.27 5.86 0.27
N GLY A 496 23.27 6.73 0.13
CA GLY A 496 23.21 8.13 0.52
C GLY A 496 24.08 9.01 -0.37
N ALA A 497 24.11 10.30 -0.12
CA ALA A 497 24.97 11.24 -0.85
C ALA A 497 26.45 10.85 -0.64
N GLY A 498 27.12 10.44 -1.71
CA GLY A 498 28.53 10.06 -1.68
C GLY A 498 28.82 8.58 -1.41
N GLY A 499 27.83 7.68 -1.35
CA GLY A 499 28.00 6.24 -1.15
C GLY A 499 26.99 5.63 -0.20
N TYR A 500 27.38 4.56 0.48
CA TYR A 500 26.54 3.90 1.47
C TYR A 500 26.68 4.54 2.86
N ARG A 501 25.55 4.62 3.58
CA ARG A 501 25.49 5.10 4.97
C ARG A 501 25.79 3.94 5.91
N HIS A 502 27.02 3.84 6.42
CA HIS A 502 27.51 2.73 7.26
C HIS A 502 26.70 2.45 8.54
N HIS A 503 25.81 3.35 8.94
CA HIS A 503 24.98 3.18 10.14
C HIS A 503 23.49 2.99 9.85
N SER A 504 23.10 2.99 8.57
CA SER A 504 21.69 2.86 8.15
C SER A 504 21.50 1.54 7.41
N LEU A 505 20.99 0.52 8.12
CA LEU A 505 20.77 -0.82 7.58
C LEU A 505 19.30 -1.04 7.25
N ILE A 506 19.06 -1.77 6.17
CA ILE A 506 17.80 -2.48 5.93
C ILE A 506 18.03 -3.93 6.30
N SER A 507 17.26 -4.41 7.28
CA SER A 507 17.28 -5.79 7.74
C SER A 507 16.06 -6.53 7.25
N THR A 508 16.23 -7.59 6.46
CA THR A 508 15.13 -8.34 5.82
C THR A 508 15.31 -9.82 6.07
N PHE A 509 14.23 -10.52 6.40
CA PHE A 509 14.19 -11.97 6.34
C PHE A 509 13.09 -12.40 5.36
N ALA A 510 13.50 -13.08 4.30
CA ALA A 510 12.61 -13.64 3.30
C ALA A 510 12.49 -15.15 3.53
N SER A 511 11.28 -15.62 3.80
CA SER A 511 11.03 -17.00 4.19
C SER A 511 9.80 -17.59 3.52
N ALA A 512 9.70 -18.90 3.55
CA ALA A 512 8.49 -19.63 3.20
C ALA A 512 8.30 -20.81 4.15
N PHE A 513 7.05 -21.28 4.27
CA PHE A 513 6.69 -22.45 5.06
C PHE A 513 5.40 -23.12 4.57
N PRO A 514 5.22 -24.41 4.91
CA PRO A 514 6.22 -25.38 5.33
C PRO A 514 7.07 -25.84 4.13
N MET A 515 8.39 -26.05 4.29
CA MET A 515 9.30 -26.29 3.16
C MET A 515 9.11 -27.62 2.44
N ASP A 516 8.56 -28.61 3.10
CA ASP A 516 8.18 -29.90 2.47
C ASP A 516 7.04 -29.73 1.45
N LYS A 517 6.10 -28.81 1.72
CA LYS A 517 4.99 -28.43 0.82
C LYS A 517 4.67 -26.95 1.00
N PRO A 518 5.45 -26.05 0.37
CA PRO A 518 5.30 -24.62 0.58
C PRO A 518 3.90 -24.12 0.25
N ARG A 519 3.35 -23.33 1.16
CA ARG A 519 2.04 -22.69 1.03
C ARG A 519 2.14 -21.18 1.11
N PHE A 520 3.02 -20.66 1.96
CA PHE A 520 3.08 -19.24 2.24
C PHE A 520 4.52 -18.73 2.22
N VAL A 521 4.70 -17.56 1.60
CA VAL A 521 5.88 -16.73 1.75
C VAL A 521 5.61 -15.68 2.82
N VAL A 522 6.58 -15.43 3.69
CA VAL A 522 6.54 -14.39 4.71
C VAL A 522 7.80 -13.55 4.61
N ILE A 523 7.64 -12.25 4.37
CA ILE A 523 8.72 -11.28 4.39
C ILE A 523 8.56 -10.40 5.63
N ALA A 524 9.63 -10.25 6.40
CA ALA A 524 9.73 -9.25 7.46
C ALA A 524 10.94 -8.36 7.20
N MET A 525 10.76 -7.05 7.32
CA MET A 525 11.79 -6.04 7.08
C MET A 525 11.74 -4.99 8.18
N LEU A 526 12.91 -4.57 8.66
CA LEU A 526 13.10 -3.44 9.56
C LEU A 526 14.01 -2.39 8.91
N ASP A 527 13.58 -1.15 8.97
CA ASP A 527 14.27 0.01 8.40
C ASP A 527 15.08 0.72 9.49
N GLU A 528 16.39 0.74 9.35
CA GLU A 528 17.36 1.32 10.28
C GLU A 528 17.23 0.80 11.73
N PRO A 529 17.19 -0.53 11.96
CA PRO A 529 17.21 -1.06 13.31
C PRO A 529 18.51 -0.71 14.02
N GLN A 530 18.40 -0.42 15.32
CA GLN A 530 19.53 -0.15 16.20
C GLN A 530 19.88 -1.41 16.99
N GLY A 531 21.16 -1.51 17.41
CA GLY A 531 21.58 -2.52 18.37
C GLY A 531 21.12 -2.13 19.78
N THR A 532 20.26 -2.94 20.36
CA THR A 532 19.72 -2.77 21.71
C THR A 532 20.01 -4.00 22.55
N GLN A 533 19.75 -3.95 23.85
CA GLN A 533 19.84 -5.10 24.71
C GLN A 533 18.97 -6.27 24.23
N ALA A 534 17.75 -5.97 23.76
CA ALA A 534 16.82 -6.97 23.22
C ALA A 534 17.36 -7.70 21.98
N THR A 535 18.24 -7.05 21.20
CA THR A 535 18.88 -7.62 20.02
C THR A 535 20.33 -8.04 20.27
N SER A 536 20.74 -8.18 21.54
CA SER A 536 22.14 -8.44 21.94
C SER A 536 23.12 -7.45 21.29
N PHE A 537 22.71 -6.20 21.16
CA PHE A 537 23.42 -5.10 20.51
C PHE A 537 23.72 -5.34 19.02
N GLN A 538 23.09 -6.33 18.41
CA GLN A 538 23.20 -6.65 16.99
C GLN A 538 22.16 -5.88 16.16
N ARG A 539 22.54 -5.56 14.91
CA ARG A 539 21.70 -4.76 13.99
C ARG A 539 21.30 -5.53 12.73
N THR A 540 21.86 -6.73 12.55
CA THR A 540 21.62 -7.54 11.35
C THR A 540 20.30 -8.29 11.40
N ALA A 541 19.83 -8.73 10.23
CA ALA A 541 18.54 -9.41 10.06
C ALA A 541 18.41 -10.71 10.88
N ALA A 542 19.52 -11.39 11.18
CA ALA A 542 19.52 -12.57 12.02
C ALA A 542 19.03 -12.30 13.45
N TRP A 543 19.17 -11.05 13.94
CA TRP A 543 18.85 -10.66 15.30
C TRP A 543 17.59 -9.82 15.45
N ASN A 544 16.99 -9.37 14.35
CA ASN A 544 15.78 -8.55 14.39
C ASN A 544 14.68 -9.03 13.43
N ALA A 545 14.93 -9.12 12.12
CA ALA A 545 13.89 -9.54 11.16
C ALA A 545 13.59 -11.07 11.22
N ALA A 546 14.60 -11.92 11.42
CA ALA A 546 14.41 -13.36 11.52
C ALA A 546 13.56 -13.76 12.74
N PRO A 547 13.79 -13.24 13.96
CA PRO A 547 12.92 -13.51 15.12
C PRO A 547 11.45 -13.14 14.91
N VAL A 548 11.14 -12.13 14.09
CA VAL A 548 9.75 -11.79 13.75
C VAL A 548 9.06 -13.00 13.12
N ILE A 549 9.71 -13.65 12.16
CA ILE A 549 9.14 -14.82 11.46
C ILE A 549 8.97 -15.99 12.43
N GLY A 550 9.98 -16.25 13.29
CA GLY A 550 9.88 -17.29 14.32
C GLY A 550 8.69 -17.10 15.27
N ARG A 551 8.24 -15.85 15.48
CA ARG A 551 7.06 -15.53 16.30
C ARG A 551 5.76 -15.47 15.51
N VAL A 552 5.79 -14.94 14.29
CA VAL A 552 4.60 -14.81 13.43
C VAL A 552 4.08 -16.16 12.98
N VAL A 553 4.97 -17.06 12.49
CA VAL A 553 4.56 -18.33 11.87
C VAL A 553 3.76 -19.23 12.82
N PRO A 554 4.15 -19.42 14.10
CA PRO A 554 3.33 -20.19 15.05
C PRO A 554 1.93 -19.60 15.30
N ARG A 555 1.79 -18.29 15.20
CA ARG A 555 0.49 -17.61 15.38
C ARG A 555 -0.42 -17.77 14.16
N ILE A 556 0.15 -17.67 12.96
CA ILE A 556 -0.64 -17.71 11.71
C ILE A 556 -0.82 -19.13 11.16
N GLY A 557 0.12 -20.05 11.42
CA GLY A 557 0.07 -21.41 10.89
C GLY A 557 -1.25 -22.11 11.13
N PRO A 558 -1.72 -22.24 12.39
CA PRO A 558 -3.01 -22.86 12.68
C PRO A 558 -4.20 -22.15 12.02
N ILE A 559 -4.17 -20.81 11.95
CA ILE A 559 -5.21 -19.99 11.26
C ILE A 559 -5.27 -20.36 9.77
N LEU A 560 -4.12 -20.61 9.16
CA LEU A 560 -3.97 -20.95 7.74
C LEU A 560 -4.04 -22.47 7.47
N GLY A 561 -4.38 -23.26 8.48
CA GLY A 561 -4.52 -24.71 8.37
C GLY A 561 -3.18 -25.46 8.34
N ILE A 562 -2.10 -24.85 8.79
CA ILE A 562 -0.78 -25.47 8.95
C ILE A 562 -0.55 -25.76 10.43
N MET A 563 -0.73 -27.00 10.84
CA MET A 563 -0.43 -27.42 12.21
C MET A 563 1.06 -27.74 12.37
N PRO A 564 1.66 -27.46 13.53
CA PRO A 564 3.03 -27.84 13.80
C PRO A 564 3.17 -29.37 13.82
N ASP A 565 4.22 -29.87 13.17
CA ASP A 565 4.55 -31.29 13.13
C ASP A 565 6.08 -31.44 13.12
N GLU A 566 6.63 -31.78 14.27
CA GLU A 566 8.09 -31.93 14.45
C GLU A 566 8.62 -33.27 13.90
N THR A 567 7.74 -34.21 13.57
CA THR A 567 8.12 -35.49 12.97
C THR A 567 8.40 -35.38 11.47
N ARG A 568 8.03 -34.26 10.85
CA ARG A 568 8.18 -33.98 9.42
C ARG A 568 9.16 -32.84 9.17
N ASP A 569 10.00 -33.03 8.17
CA ASP A 569 10.77 -31.94 7.56
C ASP A 569 11.02 -32.28 6.08
N ILE A 570 11.52 -31.30 5.31
CA ILE A 570 12.01 -31.57 3.97
C ILE A 570 13.30 -32.40 4.07
N ASP A 571 13.40 -33.42 3.22
CA ASP A 571 14.61 -34.24 3.17
C ASP A 571 15.80 -33.41 2.62
N ILE A 572 16.83 -33.26 3.46
CA ILE A 572 18.10 -32.61 3.16
C ILE A 572 19.30 -33.55 3.36
N SER A 573 19.05 -34.87 3.44
CA SER A 573 20.07 -35.87 3.75
C SER A 573 21.22 -35.88 2.75
N ASP A 574 20.93 -35.63 1.48
CA ASP A 574 21.91 -35.54 0.40
C ASP A 574 22.76 -34.27 0.43
N LEU A 575 22.30 -33.21 1.09
CA LEU A 575 23.02 -31.94 1.26
C LEU A 575 23.82 -31.88 2.55
N LYS A 576 23.46 -32.64 3.58
CA LYS A 576 24.18 -32.66 4.87
C LYS A 576 25.69 -32.96 4.73
N PRO A 577 26.13 -33.87 3.86
CA PRO A 577 27.56 -34.12 3.67
C PRO A 577 28.33 -32.92 3.09
N LEU A 578 27.66 -31.96 2.49
CA LEU A 578 28.26 -30.76 1.90
C LEU A 578 28.65 -29.70 2.94
N ILE A 579 28.25 -29.85 4.19
CA ILE A 579 28.59 -28.90 5.27
C ILE A 579 29.49 -29.58 6.30
N PRO A 580 30.44 -28.80 6.93
CA PRO A 580 31.36 -29.31 7.95
C PRO A 580 30.62 -29.91 9.15
N ASN A 581 31.25 -30.91 9.79
CA ASN A 581 30.70 -31.57 10.99
C ASN A 581 30.46 -30.60 12.14
N GLU A 582 31.36 -29.60 12.30
CA GLU A 582 31.26 -28.56 13.35
C GLU A 582 29.96 -27.72 13.17
N VAL A 583 29.61 -27.37 11.95
CA VAL A 583 28.38 -26.64 11.65
C VAL A 583 27.15 -27.50 11.94
N ARG A 584 27.25 -28.84 11.72
CA ARG A 584 26.19 -29.80 12.04
C ARG A 584 26.02 -30.01 13.56
N ALA A 585 27.13 -30.01 14.31
CA ALA A 585 27.13 -30.20 15.76
C ALA A 585 26.47 -29.03 16.51
N SER A 586 26.63 -27.80 16.01
CA SER A 586 25.98 -26.60 16.61
C SER A 586 24.45 -26.64 16.60
N GLU A 587 23.83 -27.58 15.90
CA GLU A 587 22.38 -27.84 15.94
C GLU A 587 21.99 -28.62 17.21
N ALA A 588 22.87 -29.52 17.69
CA ALA A 588 22.59 -30.39 18.82
C ALA A 588 22.69 -29.67 20.18
N ASP A 589 23.46 -28.58 20.24
CA ASP A 589 23.75 -27.89 21.49
C ASP A 589 22.82 -26.71 21.81
N GLY A 590 21.85 -26.41 20.93
CA GLY A 590 20.74 -25.49 21.25
C GLY A 590 21.15 -24.02 21.51
N GLU A 591 22.37 -23.61 21.13
CA GLU A 591 22.91 -22.25 21.34
C GLU A 591 22.64 -21.28 20.18
#